data_d878791a9f23ea3210ba1aaab7a17c43
#
_entry.id   d878791a9f23ea3210ba1aaab7a17c43
#
_cell.length_a   1.000
_cell.length_b   1.000
_cell.length_c   1.000
_cell.angle_alpha   90.00
_cell.angle_beta   90.00
_cell.angle_gamma   90.00
#
_symmetry.space_group_name_H-M   'P 1'
#
loop_
_entity.id
_entity.type
_entity.pdbx_description
1 polymer ?
#
loop_
_entity_poly.entity_id
_entity_poly.type
_entity_poly.pdbx_seq_one_letter_code
_entity_poly.pdbx_strand_id
1 'polypeptide(L)'
;MSVIRHVDIKNFRTIKNLSWHPNPGFNCLIGPGDSGKSTLLDAIDLTLGARRSYSFNDADFYQLNTLTPLSITITIGELHDDLKNVESYGFFLRGYNAETRQIFDEPQQGAETVLTVKLTVDSNLDPDWRLYSNRAEADGLERRLPWKHRELLSPARLGTTAHQNLAWGSRSVLNKLSEDTLDVSAVLAQLGRQTRQAFAEQQVEGVSEVLRQVQQISNDLGVQVGELKALLDVNGISLSNGAISLHNNDNTPLRQLGTGSSRLLISGLQKAAARSKVIIVDEAEYGLEPYRITRLLNELGSKETNPTQQVFM
;
A
#
# COMPACT_ATOMS: atom_id res chain seq x y z
N MET A 1 4.06 -15.70 9.82
CA MET A 1 3.20 -14.50 9.55
C MET A 1 3.35 -13.56 10.74
N SER A 2 3.58 -12.28 10.50
CA SER A 2 4.13 -11.34 11.51
C SER A 2 3.06 -10.68 12.38
N VAL A 3 3.36 -10.44 13.67
CA VAL A 3 2.50 -9.75 14.66
C VAL A 3 3.31 -8.64 15.31
N ILE A 4 2.72 -7.47 15.51
CA ILE A 4 3.36 -6.34 16.21
C ILE A 4 3.33 -6.61 17.71
N ARG A 5 4.48 -6.57 18.35
CA ARG A 5 4.66 -6.75 19.81
C ARG A 5 4.83 -5.43 20.53
N HIS A 6 5.45 -4.45 19.89
CA HIS A 6 5.68 -3.14 20.49
C HIS A 6 5.74 -2.05 19.41
N VAL A 7 5.22 -0.87 19.74
CA VAL A 7 5.26 0.35 18.93
C VAL A 7 5.81 1.47 19.80
N ASP A 8 6.87 2.13 19.36
CA ASP A 8 7.43 3.34 19.97
C ASP A 8 7.45 4.45 18.92
N ILE A 9 6.83 5.58 19.22
CA ILE A 9 6.71 6.73 18.33
C ILE A 9 7.21 7.96 19.04
N LYS A 10 8.08 8.71 18.38
CA LYS A 10 8.62 9.98 18.89
C LYS A 10 8.52 11.06 17.82
N ASN A 11 8.06 12.22 18.20
CA ASN A 11 8.02 13.43 17.38
C ASN A 11 7.26 13.27 16.05
N PHE A 12 6.14 12.53 16.03
CA PHE A 12 5.38 12.29 14.80
C PHE A 12 3.98 12.91 14.84
N ARG A 13 3.71 13.87 13.98
CA ARG A 13 2.44 14.59 13.81
C ARG A 13 1.82 15.02 15.16
N THR A 14 0.70 14.42 15.58
CA THR A 14 0.04 14.72 16.85
C THR A 14 0.66 13.97 18.03
N ILE A 15 1.58 13.04 17.81
CA ILE A 15 2.18 12.21 18.85
C ILE A 15 3.58 12.73 19.20
N LYS A 16 3.73 13.24 20.42
CA LYS A 16 5.04 13.63 20.96
C LYS A 16 5.87 12.40 21.33
N ASN A 17 5.31 11.52 22.16
CA ASN A 17 5.90 10.25 22.57
C ASN A 17 4.78 9.26 22.85
N LEU A 18 4.93 8.04 22.34
CA LEU A 18 4.04 6.91 22.59
C LEU A 18 4.88 5.64 22.68
N SER A 19 4.66 4.85 23.72
CA SER A 19 5.16 3.48 23.82
C SER A 19 3.99 2.57 24.13
N TRP A 20 3.75 1.57 23.28
CA TRP A 20 2.55 0.75 23.36
C TRP A 20 2.82 -0.71 22.97
N HIS A 21 2.25 -1.62 23.76
CA HIS A 21 2.24 -3.05 23.48
C HIS A 21 0.83 -3.47 23.03
N PRO A 22 0.58 -3.61 21.72
CA PRO A 22 -0.74 -4.00 21.23
C PRO A 22 -1.08 -5.45 21.56
N ASN A 23 -2.37 -5.75 21.59
CA ASN A 23 -2.85 -7.11 21.72
C ASN A 23 -2.60 -7.90 20.43
N PRO A 24 -2.41 -9.23 20.50
CA PRO A 24 -2.19 -10.05 19.31
C PRO A 24 -3.40 -10.17 18.38
N GLY A 25 -4.59 -9.79 18.85
CA GLY A 25 -5.84 -9.79 18.08
C GLY A 25 -6.34 -8.38 17.77
N PHE A 26 -7.55 -8.04 18.24
CA PHE A 26 -8.18 -6.75 18.02
C PHE A 26 -7.61 -5.64 18.91
N ASN A 27 -7.28 -4.51 18.27
CA ASN A 27 -6.86 -3.27 18.90
C ASN A 27 -7.77 -2.15 18.40
N CYS A 28 -8.76 -1.79 19.20
CA CYS A 28 -9.72 -0.74 18.89
C CYS A 28 -9.27 0.58 19.54
N LEU A 29 -8.97 1.58 18.71
CA LEU A 29 -8.57 2.92 19.13
C LEU A 29 -9.81 3.79 19.30
N ILE A 30 -10.13 4.17 20.52
CA ILE A 30 -11.32 4.96 20.85
C ILE A 30 -10.87 6.34 21.36
N GLY A 31 -11.50 7.39 20.86
CA GLY A 31 -11.22 8.75 21.27
C GLY A 31 -11.96 9.78 20.41
N PRO A 32 -12.00 11.05 20.84
CA PRO A 32 -12.58 12.13 20.06
C PRO A 32 -11.84 12.32 18.72
N GLY A 33 -12.38 13.19 17.85
CA GLY A 33 -11.67 13.65 16.67
C GLY A 33 -10.30 14.23 17.05
N ASP A 34 -9.33 14.14 16.15
CA ASP A 34 -7.98 14.70 16.30
C ASP A 34 -7.14 14.14 17.48
N SER A 35 -7.58 13.04 18.10
CA SER A 35 -6.86 12.41 19.21
C SER A 35 -5.64 11.57 18.79
N GLY A 36 -5.28 11.56 17.49
CA GLY A 36 -4.12 10.87 16.99
C GLY A 36 -4.33 9.41 16.56
N LYS A 37 -5.59 8.92 16.50
CA LYS A 37 -5.90 7.54 16.06
C LYS A 37 -5.33 7.23 14.67
N SER A 38 -5.70 8.03 13.67
CA SER A 38 -5.20 7.86 12.31
C SER A 38 -3.69 8.10 12.23
N THR A 39 -3.12 8.98 13.07
CA THR A 39 -1.67 9.17 13.17
C THR A 39 -0.96 7.89 13.62
N LEU A 40 -1.52 7.17 14.60
CA LEU A 40 -0.96 5.88 15.04
C LEU A 40 -1.05 4.82 13.95
N LEU A 41 -2.20 4.72 13.27
CA LEU A 41 -2.38 3.79 12.15
C LEU A 41 -1.42 4.11 10.99
N ASP A 42 -1.24 5.38 10.67
CA ASP A 42 -0.28 5.84 9.66
C ASP A 42 1.17 5.54 10.07
N ALA A 43 1.53 5.69 11.33
CA ALA A 43 2.87 5.35 11.83
C ALA A 43 3.20 3.87 11.58
N ILE A 44 2.24 2.97 11.87
CA ILE A 44 2.38 1.54 11.60
C ILE A 44 2.54 1.28 10.10
N ASP A 45 1.66 1.86 9.29
CA ASP A 45 1.66 1.69 7.83
C ASP A 45 2.91 2.29 7.16
N LEU A 46 3.40 3.44 7.62
CA LEU A 46 4.62 4.07 7.10
C LEU A 46 5.87 3.25 7.41
N THR A 47 5.94 2.68 8.60
CA THR A 47 7.14 1.94 9.05
C THR A 47 7.23 0.56 8.43
N LEU A 48 6.11 -0.19 8.39
CA LEU A 48 6.08 -1.58 7.92
C LEU A 48 5.70 -1.72 6.44
N GLY A 49 5.02 -0.72 5.88
CA GLY A 49 4.53 -0.78 4.50
C GLY A 49 5.65 -0.96 3.48
N ALA A 50 5.42 -1.82 2.49
CA ALA A 50 6.34 -2.02 1.37
C ALA A 50 6.25 -0.81 0.42
N ARG A 51 6.99 0.24 0.73
CA ARG A 51 7.08 1.49 -0.03
C ARG A 51 8.51 1.69 -0.54
N ARG A 52 8.64 2.24 -1.74
CA ARG A 52 9.96 2.62 -2.28
C ARG A 52 10.38 4.00 -1.79
N SER A 53 9.43 4.91 -1.61
CA SER A 53 9.63 6.26 -1.13
C SER A 53 8.38 6.79 -0.47
N TYR A 54 8.54 7.78 0.38
CA TYR A 54 7.48 8.62 0.94
C TYR A 54 8.06 10.02 1.11
N SER A 55 7.31 11.05 0.72
CA SER A 55 7.75 12.44 0.86
C SER A 55 7.24 12.99 2.18
N PHE A 56 8.15 13.14 3.12
CA PHE A 56 7.88 13.82 4.38
C PHE A 56 7.92 15.33 4.22
N ASN A 57 7.27 16.03 5.13
CA ASN A 57 7.30 17.47 5.24
C ASN A 57 7.28 17.88 6.72
N ASP A 58 7.47 19.18 7.00
CA ASP A 58 7.55 19.68 8.38
C ASP A 58 6.29 19.37 9.22
N ALA A 59 5.10 19.26 8.59
CA ALA A 59 3.87 18.91 9.29
C ALA A 59 3.83 17.44 9.77
N ASP A 60 4.74 16.61 9.35
CA ASP A 60 4.89 15.25 9.88
C ASP A 60 5.64 15.23 11.23
N PHE A 61 6.27 16.35 11.63
CA PHE A 61 6.92 16.49 12.93
C PHE A 61 5.98 17.10 13.97
N TYR A 62 6.03 16.58 15.19
CA TYR A 62 5.21 17.11 16.29
C TYR A 62 5.48 18.60 16.52
N GLN A 63 4.41 19.43 16.42
CA GLN A 63 4.50 20.88 16.50
C GLN A 63 5.51 21.52 15.53
N LEU A 64 5.71 20.92 14.35
CA LEU A 64 6.68 21.35 13.33
C LEU A 64 8.14 21.38 13.85
N ASN A 65 8.46 20.62 14.89
CA ASN A 65 9.80 20.60 15.47
C ASN A 65 10.74 19.65 14.70
N THR A 66 11.38 20.17 13.67
CA THR A 66 12.36 19.45 12.84
C THR A 66 13.75 19.36 13.47
N LEU A 67 14.00 20.07 14.60
CA LEU A 67 15.28 20.02 15.32
C LEU A 67 15.53 18.67 16.01
N THR A 68 14.45 17.94 16.29
CA THR A 68 14.52 16.58 16.83
C THR A 68 14.06 15.62 15.78
N PRO A 69 14.81 14.55 15.45
CA PRO A 69 14.37 13.56 14.48
C PRO A 69 13.03 12.92 14.86
N LEU A 70 12.20 12.71 13.87
CA LEU A 70 11.03 11.85 13.97
C LEU A 70 11.52 10.40 14.01
N SER A 71 10.99 9.58 14.91
CA SER A 71 11.36 8.16 15.00
C SER A 71 10.13 7.30 15.28
N ILE A 72 9.96 6.26 14.49
CA ILE A 72 8.94 5.22 14.69
C ILE A 72 9.64 3.87 14.71
N THR A 73 9.50 3.15 15.81
CA THR A 73 10.14 1.85 16.02
C THR A 73 9.08 0.80 16.27
N ILE A 74 9.06 -0.27 15.46
CA ILE A 74 8.07 -1.35 15.57
C ILE A 74 8.79 -2.68 15.73
N THR A 75 8.50 -3.36 16.82
CA THR A 75 9.00 -4.72 17.10
C THR A 75 7.97 -5.75 16.68
N ILE A 76 8.41 -6.73 15.91
CA ILE A 76 7.57 -7.71 15.22
C ILE A 76 7.97 -9.10 15.66
N GLY A 77 7.00 -9.89 16.07
CA GLY A 77 7.12 -11.30 16.38
C GLY A 77 6.42 -12.21 15.37
N GLU A 78 6.32 -13.50 15.67
CA GLU A 78 5.83 -14.54 14.76
C GLU A 78 6.45 -14.44 13.36
N LEU A 79 7.76 -14.25 13.34
CA LEU A 79 8.49 -13.99 12.10
C LEU A 79 8.40 -15.18 11.14
N HIS A 80 8.32 -14.88 9.85
CA HIS A 80 8.55 -15.87 8.79
C HIS A 80 9.99 -16.40 8.88
N ASP A 81 10.23 -17.63 8.48
CA ASP A 81 11.56 -18.26 8.63
C ASP A 81 12.66 -17.52 7.87
N ASP A 82 12.34 -16.94 6.71
CA ASP A 82 13.28 -16.08 5.96
C ASP A 82 13.80 -14.88 6.79
N LEU A 83 13.00 -14.40 7.76
CA LEU A 83 13.35 -13.28 8.64
C LEU A 83 14.10 -13.73 9.92
N LYS A 84 14.15 -15.02 10.20
CA LYS A 84 14.91 -15.61 11.32
C LYS A 84 16.32 -16.03 10.93
N ASN A 85 16.71 -15.83 9.66
CA ASN A 85 18.01 -16.25 9.16
C ASN A 85 19.13 -15.52 9.90
N VAL A 86 19.93 -16.28 10.66
CA VAL A 86 21.01 -15.77 11.53
C VAL A 86 22.15 -15.15 10.73
N GLU A 87 22.49 -15.70 9.56
CA GLU A 87 23.54 -15.14 8.69
C GLU A 87 23.15 -13.76 8.18
N SER A 88 21.86 -13.59 7.87
CA SER A 88 21.33 -12.35 7.33
C SER A 88 20.98 -11.31 8.39
N TYR A 89 20.44 -11.75 9.53
CA TYR A 89 19.81 -10.85 10.51
C TYR A 89 20.28 -11.05 11.95
N GLY A 90 21.24 -11.95 12.21
CA GLY A 90 21.65 -12.35 13.56
C GLY A 90 21.88 -11.19 14.53
N PHE A 91 22.57 -10.12 14.11
CA PHE A 91 22.79 -8.93 14.92
C PHE A 91 21.54 -8.10 15.21
N PHE A 92 20.48 -8.29 14.43
CA PHE A 92 19.21 -7.55 14.56
C PHE A 92 18.10 -8.40 15.19
N LEU A 93 18.31 -9.72 15.33
CA LEU A 93 17.37 -10.58 16.04
C LEU A 93 17.40 -10.26 17.54
N ARG A 94 16.22 -10.09 18.11
CA ARG A 94 16.00 -9.73 19.52
C ARG A 94 15.11 -10.79 20.18
N GLY A 95 15.01 -10.76 21.51
CA GLY A 95 14.10 -11.59 22.29
C GLY A 95 12.88 -10.79 22.77
N TYR A 96 11.70 -11.40 22.84
CA TYR A 96 10.51 -10.82 23.45
C TYR A 96 9.88 -11.80 24.42
N ASN A 97 9.65 -11.37 25.65
CA ASN A 97 8.90 -12.11 26.63
C ASN A 97 7.45 -11.64 26.65
N ALA A 98 6.52 -12.50 26.28
CA ALA A 98 5.10 -12.16 26.15
C ALA A 98 4.42 -11.88 27.52
N GLU A 99 4.89 -12.51 28.61
CA GLU A 99 4.32 -12.33 29.94
C GLU A 99 4.71 -10.99 30.57
N THR A 100 6.02 -10.67 30.50
CA THR A 100 6.56 -9.41 31.06
C THR A 100 6.51 -8.25 30.07
N ARG A 101 6.23 -8.52 28.79
CA ARG A 101 6.28 -7.56 27.67
C ARG A 101 7.67 -6.92 27.49
N GLN A 102 8.71 -7.58 27.97
CA GLN A 102 10.08 -7.11 27.90
C GLN A 102 10.73 -7.51 26.57
N ILE A 103 11.46 -6.57 25.99
CA ILE A 103 12.26 -6.79 24.78
C ILE A 103 13.72 -6.89 25.21
N PHE A 104 14.36 -8.03 24.94
CA PHE A 104 15.78 -8.27 25.17
C PHE A 104 16.55 -7.93 23.89
N ASP A 105 17.76 -7.44 24.00
CA ASP A 105 18.55 -7.07 22.83
C ASP A 105 19.08 -8.27 22.05
N GLU A 106 19.08 -9.45 22.67
CA GLU A 106 19.47 -10.73 22.05
C GLU A 106 18.35 -11.76 22.17
N PRO A 107 18.28 -12.74 21.23
CA PRO A 107 17.42 -13.92 21.42
C PRO A 107 17.80 -14.67 22.68
N GLN A 108 16.81 -15.04 23.48
CA GLN A 108 17.01 -15.78 24.73
C GLN A 108 16.15 -17.04 24.75
N GLN A 109 16.60 -18.05 25.52
CA GLN A 109 15.81 -19.26 25.71
C GLN A 109 14.49 -18.94 26.43
N GLY A 110 13.38 -19.40 25.88
CA GLY A 110 12.04 -19.13 26.42
C GLY A 110 11.45 -17.77 25.98
N ALA A 111 12.18 -16.96 25.22
CA ALA A 111 11.68 -15.74 24.62
C ALA A 111 11.39 -15.93 23.14
N GLU A 112 10.38 -15.23 22.63
CA GLU A 112 10.07 -15.19 21.20
C GLU A 112 11.17 -14.42 20.45
N THR A 113 11.63 -14.96 19.32
CA THR A 113 12.55 -14.23 18.43
C THR A 113 11.80 -13.18 17.65
N VAL A 114 12.24 -11.93 17.76
CA VAL A 114 11.61 -10.75 17.15
C VAL A 114 12.61 -9.93 16.35
N LEU A 115 12.11 -9.15 15.38
CA LEU A 115 12.85 -8.10 14.68
C LEU A 115 12.24 -6.74 14.97
N THR A 116 13.08 -5.71 14.98
CA THR A 116 12.64 -4.34 15.15
C THR A 116 12.97 -3.54 13.91
N VAL A 117 11.95 -2.90 13.32
CA VAL A 117 12.09 -1.95 12.19
C VAL A 117 12.01 -0.54 12.75
N LYS A 118 12.96 0.32 12.40
CA LYS A 118 13.01 1.74 12.78
C LYS A 118 12.92 2.58 11.52
N LEU A 119 11.96 3.49 11.51
CA LEU A 119 11.89 4.60 10.55
C LEU A 119 12.38 5.84 11.27
N THR A 120 13.36 6.51 10.69
CA THR A 120 13.87 7.81 11.18
C THR A 120 13.80 8.83 10.06
N VAL A 121 13.39 10.05 10.39
CA VAL A 121 13.41 11.19 9.49
C VAL A 121 14.02 12.35 10.23
N ASP A 122 15.05 12.96 9.65
CA ASP A 122 15.72 14.13 10.20
C ASP A 122 15.22 15.43 9.54
N SER A 123 15.89 16.53 9.81
CA SER A 123 15.57 17.85 9.27
C SER A 123 15.71 17.95 7.73
N ASN A 124 16.37 17.00 7.08
CA ASN A 124 16.51 16.94 5.62
C ASN A 124 15.27 16.29 4.97
N LEU A 125 14.32 15.78 5.79
CA LEU A 125 13.09 15.12 5.36
C LEU A 125 13.30 13.80 4.60
N ASP A 126 14.52 13.27 4.64
CA ASP A 126 14.85 11.99 4.01
C ASP A 126 14.53 10.82 4.95
N PRO A 127 13.61 9.93 4.57
CA PRO A 127 13.26 8.79 5.41
C PRO A 127 14.30 7.67 5.31
N ASP A 128 14.65 7.13 6.46
CA ASP A 128 15.51 5.98 6.54
C ASP A 128 14.85 4.83 7.29
N TRP A 129 14.69 3.70 6.62
CA TRP A 129 14.12 2.47 7.18
C TRP A 129 15.21 1.46 7.42
N ARG A 130 15.48 1.14 8.69
CA ARG A 130 16.52 0.18 9.09
C ARG A 130 15.97 -0.86 10.04
N LEU A 131 16.65 -1.99 10.12
CA LEU A 131 16.56 -2.89 11.26
C LEU A 131 17.28 -2.27 12.45
N TYR A 132 16.77 -2.54 13.65
CA TYR A 132 17.27 -1.95 14.89
C TYR A 132 17.51 -3.00 15.97
N SER A 133 18.69 -2.91 16.62
CA SER A 133 18.99 -3.47 17.93
C SER A 133 20.02 -2.55 18.60
N ASN A 134 20.07 -2.52 19.94
CA ASN A 134 21.03 -1.67 20.64
C ASN A 134 22.47 -2.05 20.33
N ARG A 135 22.77 -3.36 20.24
CA ARG A 135 24.10 -3.86 19.88
C ARG A 135 24.51 -3.48 18.46
N ALA A 136 23.61 -3.61 17.48
CA ALA A 136 23.92 -3.19 16.11
C ALA A 136 24.17 -1.68 16.00
N GLU A 137 23.39 -0.88 16.73
CA GLU A 137 23.60 0.57 16.79
C GLU A 137 24.93 0.93 17.47
N ALA A 138 25.30 0.24 18.55
CA ALA A 138 26.57 0.44 19.24
C ALA A 138 27.80 0.08 18.35
N ASP A 139 27.66 -0.94 17.50
CA ASP A 139 28.70 -1.39 16.57
C ASP A 139 28.65 -0.63 15.22
N GLY A 140 27.75 0.33 15.06
CA GLY A 140 27.57 1.11 13.83
C GLY A 140 27.07 0.27 12.64
N LEU A 141 26.43 -0.86 12.91
CA LEU A 141 25.92 -1.74 11.88
C LEU A 141 24.54 -1.26 11.39
N GLU A 142 24.42 -1.13 10.08
CA GLU A 142 23.19 -0.71 9.44
C GLU A 142 22.69 -1.77 8.46
N ARG A 143 21.39 -2.09 8.52
CA ARG A 143 20.78 -3.01 7.59
C ARG A 143 19.36 -2.61 7.24
N ARG A 144 19.07 -2.63 5.94
CA ARG A 144 17.73 -2.43 5.41
C ARG A 144 17.12 -3.79 5.02
N LEU A 145 15.82 -3.91 5.15
CA LEU A 145 15.11 -5.09 4.67
C LEU A 145 15.03 -5.07 3.14
N PRO A 146 15.38 -6.17 2.45
CA PRO A 146 15.09 -6.35 1.04
C PRO A 146 13.59 -6.23 0.75
N TRP A 147 13.22 -5.82 -0.46
CA TRP A 147 11.83 -5.61 -0.86
C TRP A 147 10.93 -6.82 -0.56
N LYS A 148 11.39 -8.02 -0.94
CA LYS A 148 10.67 -9.28 -0.69
C LYS A 148 10.28 -9.44 0.79
N HIS A 149 11.19 -9.11 1.70
CA HIS A 149 10.97 -9.23 3.15
C HIS A 149 10.10 -8.10 3.70
N ARG A 150 10.17 -6.90 3.12
CA ARG A 150 9.25 -5.82 3.45
C ARG A 150 7.80 -6.15 3.09
N GLU A 151 7.58 -6.82 1.96
CA GLU A 151 6.23 -7.27 1.56
C GLU A 151 5.61 -8.26 2.56
N LEU A 152 6.42 -9.12 3.20
CA LEU A 152 5.95 -10.05 4.23
C LEU A 152 5.47 -9.33 5.51
N LEU A 153 6.00 -8.14 5.77
CA LEU A 153 5.67 -7.33 6.96
C LEU A 153 4.59 -6.29 6.68
N SER A 154 4.33 -5.99 5.42
CA SER A 154 3.46 -4.89 5.00
C SER A 154 2.03 -5.13 5.47
N PRO A 155 1.45 -4.21 6.28
CA PRO A 155 0.06 -4.29 6.70
C PRO A 155 -0.88 -4.23 5.50
N ALA A 156 -2.04 -4.88 5.61
CA ALA A 156 -3.15 -4.64 4.70
C ALA A 156 -4.00 -3.50 5.25
N ARG A 157 -4.02 -2.36 4.57
CA ARG A 157 -4.91 -1.24 4.92
C ARG A 157 -6.24 -1.41 4.21
N LEU A 158 -7.29 -1.65 4.99
CA LEU A 158 -8.66 -1.80 4.49
C LEU A 158 -9.37 -0.45 4.49
N GLY A 159 -10.31 -0.28 3.55
CA GLY A 159 -11.17 0.90 3.52
C GLY A 159 -10.73 2.04 2.62
N THR A 160 -9.54 2.00 2.03
CA THR A 160 -9.19 2.89 0.93
C THR A 160 -9.97 2.47 -0.31
N THR A 161 -11.11 3.09 -0.52
CA THR A 161 -12.06 2.79 -1.59
C THR A 161 -11.62 3.36 -2.93
N ALA A 162 -10.48 2.97 -3.42
CA ALA A 162 -10.18 3.27 -4.80
C ALA A 162 -10.90 2.22 -5.67
N HIS A 163 -11.91 2.63 -6.45
CA HIS A 163 -12.55 1.80 -7.49
C HIS A 163 -11.53 1.12 -8.42
N GLN A 164 -10.31 1.63 -8.46
CA GLN A 164 -9.13 1.04 -9.09
C GLN A 164 -8.85 -0.40 -8.62
N ASN A 165 -9.27 -0.76 -7.39
CA ASN A 165 -9.12 -2.13 -6.89
C ASN A 165 -10.07 -3.14 -7.54
N LEU A 166 -11.09 -2.68 -8.28
CA LEU A 166 -12.04 -3.52 -9.04
C LEU A 166 -11.64 -3.62 -10.52
N ALA A 167 -10.43 -3.19 -10.88
CA ALA A 167 -9.82 -3.34 -12.19
C ALA A 167 -8.40 -3.90 -12.05
N TRP A 168 -7.85 -4.53 -13.11
CA TRP A 168 -6.49 -5.10 -13.10
C TRP A 168 -5.39 -4.05 -13.33
N GLY A 169 -5.41 -2.97 -12.57
CA GLY A 169 -4.31 -2.00 -12.56
C GLY A 169 -3.08 -2.53 -11.84
N SER A 170 -1.89 -2.03 -12.17
CA SER A 170 -0.61 -2.48 -11.60
C SER A 170 -0.53 -2.44 -10.07
N ARG A 171 -1.33 -1.58 -9.42
CA ARG A 171 -1.39 -1.43 -7.96
C ARG A 171 -2.69 -1.96 -7.36
N SER A 172 -3.57 -2.57 -8.17
CA SER A 172 -4.85 -3.05 -7.69
C SER A 172 -4.72 -4.33 -6.87
N VAL A 173 -5.69 -4.56 -6.02
CA VAL A 173 -5.79 -5.78 -5.23
C VAL A 173 -6.01 -7.01 -6.12
N LEU A 174 -6.73 -6.86 -7.24
CA LEU A 174 -6.94 -7.94 -8.20
C LEU A 174 -5.63 -8.41 -8.83
N ASN A 175 -4.73 -7.47 -9.15
CA ASN A 175 -3.40 -7.81 -9.66
C ASN A 175 -2.54 -8.54 -8.62
N LYS A 176 -2.71 -8.20 -7.32
CA LYS A 176 -2.01 -8.90 -6.23
C LYS A 176 -2.56 -10.31 -5.97
N LEU A 177 -3.85 -10.54 -6.20
CA LEU A 177 -4.50 -11.86 -6.07
C LEU A 177 -4.17 -12.79 -7.24
N SER A 178 -3.78 -12.22 -8.40
CA SER A 178 -3.31 -13.03 -9.53
C SER A 178 -1.89 -13.50 -9.21
N GLU A 179 -1.69 -14.79 -8.91
CA GLU A 179 -0.37 -15.39 -8.62
C GLU A 179 0.59 -15.24 -9.79
N ASP A 180 0.08 -15.38 -11.01
CA ASP A 180 0.74 -14.96 -12.24
C ASP A 180 0.20 -13.60 -12.65
N THR A 181 1.09 -12.65 -12.87
CA THR A 181 0.71 -11.35 -13.43
C THR A 181 -0.05 -11.61 -14.72
N LEU A 182 -1.32 -11.19 -14.75
CA LEU A 182 -2.17 -11.31 -15.93
C LEU A 182 -1.52 -10.48 -17.06
N ASP A 183 -0.61 -11.09 -17.80
CA ASP A 183 0.08 -10.42 -18.92
C ASP A 183 -0.79 -10.47 -20.17
N VAL A 184 -1.70 -9.53 -20.26
CA VAL A 184 -2.50 -9.26 -21.46
C VAL A 184 -1.93 -8.12 -22.29
N SER A 185 -0.73 -7.65 -21.96
CA SER A 185 -0.09 -6.48 -22.62
C SER A 185 0.00 -6.67 -24.14
N ALA A 186 0.39 -7.86 -24.59
CA ALA A 186 0.47 -8.16 -26.01
C ALA A 186 -0.90 -8.09 -26.70
N VAL A 187 -1.94 -8.65 -26.07
CA VAL A 187 -3.31 -8.65 -26.58
C VAL A 187 -3.86 -7.23 -26.63
N LEU A 188 -3.69 -6.44 -25.56
CA LEU A 188 -4.13 -5.04 -25.49
C LEU A 188 -3.38 -4.17 -26.51
N ALA A 189 -2.08 -4.39 -26.70
CA ALA A 189 -1.30 -3.70 -27.73
C ALA A 189 -1.78 -4.06 -29.14
N GLN A 190 -2.14 -5.31 -29.39
CA GLN A 190 -2.71 -5.75 -30.67
C GLN A 190 -4.07 -5.09 -30.92
N LEU A 191 -4.97 -5.10 -29.93
CA LEU A 191 -6.27 -4.42 -30.01
C LEU A 191 -6.09 -2.91 -30.27
N GLY A 192 -5.14 -2.25 -29.59
CA GLY A 192 -4.83 -0.85 -29.85
C GLY A 192 -4.36 -0.59 -31.30
N ARG A 193 -3.55 -1.50 -31.89
CA ARG A 193 -3.14 -1.42 -33.30
C ARG A 193 -4.34 -1.61 -34.24
N GLN A 194 -5.19 -2.61 -33.96
CA GLN A 194 -6.39 -2.86 -34.75
C GLN A 194 -7.34 -1.67 -34.74
N THR A 195 -7.56 -1.05 -33.57
CA THR A 195 -8.41 0.15 -33.46
C THR A 195 -7.86 1.31 -34.29
N ARG A 196 -6.55 1.56 -34.26
CA ARG A 196 -5.91 2.60 -35.08
C ARG A 196 -6.03 2.30 -36.57
N GLN A 197 -5.84 1.05 -36.97
CA GLN A 197 -6.01 0.66 -38.36
C GLN A 197 -7.45 0.81 -38.82
N ALA A 198 -8.43 0.34 -38.05
CA ALA A 198 -9.85 0.51 -38.36
C ALA A 198 -10.24 2.00 -38.50
N PHE A 199 -9.69 2.88 -37.64
CA PHE A 199 -9.92 4.31 -37.78
C PHE A 199 -9.29 4.90 -39.05
N ALA A 200 -8.09 4.45 -39.42
CA ALA A 200 -7.42 4.89 -40.64
C ALA A 200 -8.21 4.54 -41.93
N GLU A 201 -8.99 3.44 -41.86
CA GLU A 201 -9.84 2.99 -42.97
C GLU A 201 -11.22 3.71 -43.00
N GLN A 202 -11.62 4.35 -41.88
CA GLN A 202 -12.87 5.10 -41.82
C GLN A 202 -12.69 6.49 -42.44
N GLN A 203 -13.52 6.81 -43.42
CA GLN A 203 -13.64 8.17 -43.96
C GLN A 203 -14.48 9.02 -42.99
N VAL A 204 -13.80 9.84 -42.18
CA VAL A 204 -14.49 10.81 -41.31
C VAL A 204 -14.84 12.05 -42.12
N GLU A 205 -16.13 12.37 -42.24
CA GLU A 205 -16.61 13.57 -42.94
C GLU A 205 -15.92 14.84 -42.37
N GLY A 206 -15.51 15.74 -43.26
CA GLY A 206 -14.85 17.00 -42.91
C GLY A 206 -13.32 16.93 -42.71
N VAL A 207 -12.74 15.76 -42.43
CA VAL A 207 -11.28 15.63 -42.22
C VAL A 207 -10.53 15.88 -43.52
N SER A 208 -11.03 15.39 -44.64
CA SER A 208 -10.38 15.55 -45.97
C SER A 208 -10.23 17.01 -46.36
N GLU A 209 -11.21 17.84 -46.04
CA GLU A 209 -11.15 19.28 -46.35
C GLU A 209 -10.10 20.00 -45.50
N VAL A 210 -10.01 19.65 -44.21
CA VAL A 210 -8.98 20.20 -43.32
C VAL A 210 -7.58 19.76 -43.76
N LEU A 211 -7.39 18.51 -44.14
CA LEU A 211 -6.11 18.00 -44.64
C LEU A 211 -5.67 18.77 -45.92
N ARG A 212 -6.61 19.03 -46.82
CA ARG A 212 -6.35 19.82 -48.05
C ARG A 212 -5.92 21.25 -47.73
N GLN A 213 -6.59 21.91 -46.77
CA GLN A 213 -6.22 23.26 -46.34
C GLN A 213 -4.83 23.28 -45.69
N VAL A 214 -4.53 22.32 -44.83
CA VAL A 214 -3.20 22.20 -44.21
C VAL A 214 -2.12 21.95 -45.27
N GLN A 215 -2.39 21.12 -46.28
CA GLN A 215 -1.46 20.85 -47.37
C GLN A 215 -1.18 22.16 -48.16
N GLN A 216 -2.21 22.95 -48.43
CA GLN A 216 -2.05 24.21 -49.14
C GLN A 216 -1.23 25.22 -48.34
N ILE A 217 -1.54 25.40 -47.06
CA ILE A 217 -0.79 26.29 -46.14
C ILE A 217 0.68 25.87 -46.06
N SER A 218 0.94 24.55 -45.98
CA SER A 218 2.31 24.04 -45.95
C SER A 218 3.10 24.36 -47.20
N ASN A 219 2.45 24.22 -48.35
CA ASN A 219 3.06 24.58 -49.64
C ASN A 219 3.34 26.09 -49.72
N ASP A 220 2.41 26.94 -49.29
CA ASP A 220 2.55 28.38 -49.28
C ASP A 220 3.69 28.87 -48.37
N LEU A 221 3.95 28.12 -47.28
CA LEU A 221 5.04 28.38 -46.34
C LEU A 221 6.36 27.69 -46.72
N GLY A 222 6.38 26.94 -47.84
CA GLY A 222 7.58 26.18 -48.26
C GLY A 222 7.94 25.01 -47.37
N VAL A 223 7.02 24.54 -46.53
CA VAL A 223 7.22 23.38 -45.68
C VAL A 223 6.84 22.12 -46.47
N GLN A 224 7.82 21.27 -46.73
CA GLN A 224 7.59 20.00 -47.43
C GLN A 224 6.96 18.96 -46.45
N VAL A 225 5.64 18.84 -46.49
CA VAL A 225 4.90 17.76 -45.84
C VAL A 225 4.49 16.77 -46.94
N GLY A 226 4.75 15.49 -46.75
CA GLY A 226 4.27 14.46 -47.68
C GLY A 226 2.75 14.36 -47.71
N GLU A 227 2.21 13.24 -48.13
CA GLU A 227 0.76 12.97 -48.07
C GLU A 227 0.27 13.01 -46.61
N LEU A 228 -0.65 13.93 -46.30
CA LEU A 228 -1.20 14.10 -44.96
C LEU A 228 -2.33 13.10 -44.69
N LYS A 229 -2.33 12.49 -43.53
CA LYS A 229 -3.38 11.60 -43.02
C LYS A 229 -3.73 11.93 -41.59
N ALA A 230 -5.01 11.84 -41.23
CA ALA A 230 -5.44 11.91 -39.85
C ALA A 230 -5.47 10.49 -39.31
N LEU A 231 -4.71 10.25 -38.27
CA LEU A 231 -4.63 8.95 -37.58
C LEU A 231 -4.87 9.14 -36.08
N LEU A 232 -5.34 8.08 -35.43
CA LEU A 232 -5.39 8.08 -33.98
C LEU A 232 -3.98 8.09 -33.39
N ASP A 233 -3.69 9.05 -32.52
CA ASP A 233 -2.38 9.14 -31.86
C ASP A 233 -2.12 7.88 -31.01
N VAL A 234 -0.88 7.42 -31.05
CA VAL A 234 -0.41 6.27 -30.27
C VAL A 234 -0.63 6.51 -28.77
N ASN A 235 -0.46 7.74 -28.30
CA ASN A 235 -0.69 8.11 -26.89
C ASN A 235 -2.18 8.27 -26.56
N GLY A 236 -3.04 8.54 -27.53
CA GLY A 236 -4.48 8.71 -27.34
C GLY A 236 -5.22 7.39 -27.14
N ILE A 237 -4.67 6.26 -27.60
CA ILE A 237 -5.23 4.91 -27.40
C ILE A 237 -4.15 4.00 -26.83
N SER A 238 -3.94 4.09 -25.54
CA SER A 238 -3.12 3.16 -24.77
C SER A 238 -4.03 2.30 -23.89
N LEU A 239 -4.28 1.07 -24.31
CA LEU A 239 -4.95 0.08 -23.49
C LEU A 239 -3.92 -0.53 -22.52
N SER A 240 -4.16 -0.35 -21.23
CA SER A 240 -3.37 -0.97 -20.15
C SER A 240 -4.19 -2.05 -19.44
N ASN A 241 -3.54 -2.87 -18.61
CA ASN A 241 -4.24 -3.87 -17.81
C ASN A 241 -5.38 -3.27 -16.98
N GLY A 242 -5.26 -1.99 -16.56
CA GLY A 242 -6.31 -1.26 -15.86
C GLY A 242 -7.59 -1.01 -16.68
N ALA A 243 -7.58 -1.25 -18.00
CA ALA A 243 -8.78 -1.23 -18.83
C ALA A 243 -9.69 -2.45 -18.58
N ILE A 244 -9.14 -3.53 -18.00
CA ILE A 244 -9.91 -4.72 -17.63
C ILE A 244 -10.48 -4.49 -16.24
N SER A 245 -11.81 -4.59 -16.09
CA SER A 245 -12.50 -4.40 -14.81
C SER A 245 -13.56 -5.47 -14.58
N LEU A 246 -13.94 -5.66 -13.32
CA LEU A 246 -14.99 -6.60 -12.94
C LEU A 246 -16.38 -6.08 -13.34
N HIS A 247 -17.19 -6.96 -13.89
CA HIS A 247 -18.60 -6.74 -14.23
C HIS A 247 -19.44 -7.88 -13.67
N ASN A 248 -20.71 -7.62 -13.40
CA ASN A 248 -21.69 -8.65 -13.10
C ASN A 248 -22.20 -9.32 -14.41
N ASN A 249 -23.11 -10.30 -14.26
CA ASN A 249 -23.70 -11.00 -15.40
C ASN A 249 -24.50 -10.09 -16.36
N ASP A 250 -24.99 -8.96 -15.88
CA ASP A 250 -25.75 -7.97 -16.66
C ASP A 250 -24.82 -6.94 -17.32
N ASN A 251 -23.52 -7.21 -17.38
CA ASN A 251 -22.47 -6.32 -17.90
C ASN A 251 -22.34 -4.98 -17.13
N THR A 252 -22.93 -4.87 -15.93
CA THR A 252 -22.78 -3.67 -15.11
C THR A 252 -21.44 -3.68 -14.40
N PRO A 253 -20.59 -2.64 -14.56
CA PRO A 253 -19.30 -2.57 -13.87
C PRO A 253 -19.48 -2.56 -12.36
N LEU A 254 -18.71 -3.38 -11.62
CA LEU A 254 -18.77 -3.42 -10.15
C LEU A 254 -18.36 -2.09 -9.49
N ARG A 255 -17.68 -1.19 -10.21
CA ARG A 255 -17.41 0.18 -9.75
C ARG A 255 -18.68 1.03 -9.54
N GLN A 256 -19.85 0.59 -10.06
CA GLN A 256 -21.15 1.23 -9.86
C GLN A 256 -21.89 0.71 -8.61
N LEU A 257 -21.30 -0.23 -7.88
CA LEU A 257 -21.83 -0.64 -6.58
C LEU A 257 -21.92 0.56 -5.62
N GLY A 258 -22.95 0.58 -4.80
CA GLY A 258 -23.07 1.57 -3.71
C GLY A 258 -21.84 1.54 -2.78
N THR A 259 -21.55 2.66 -2.13
CA THR A 259 -20.34 2.88 -1.30
C THR A 259 -20.10 1.75 -0.29
N GLY A 260 -21.14 1.34 0.45
CA GLY A 260 -21.02 0.28 1.45
C GLY A 260 -20.68 -1.09 0.85
N SER A 261 -21.33 -1.46 -0.28
CA SER A 261 -21.07 -2.73 -0.96
C SER A 261 -19.67 -2.77 -1.57
N SER A 262 -19.26 -1.68 -2.23
CA SER A 262 -17.89 -1.54 -2.78
C SER A 262 -16.84 -1.65 -1.68
N ARG A 263 -17.06 -0.99 -0.54
CA ARG A 263 -16.16 -1.02 0.60
C ARG A 263 -15.99 -2.42 1.17
N LEU A 264 -17.08 -3.14 1.39
CA LEU A 264 -17.04 -4.53 1.88
C LEU A 264 -16.30 -5.45 0.91
N LEU A 265 -16.63 -5.37 -0.38
CA LEU A 265 -15.99 -6.19 -1.41
C LEU A 265 -14.49 -5.90 -1.49
N ILE A 266 -14.09 -4.64 -1.59
CA ILE A 266 -12.68 -4.23 -1.66
C ILE A 266 -11.94 -4.66 -0.39
N SER A 267 -12.54 -4.47 0.80
CA SER A 267 -11.94 -4.91 2.06
C SER A 267 -11.73 -6.43 2.11
N GLY A 268 -12.71 -7.21 1.64
CA GLY A 268 -12.57 -8.67 1.52
C GLY A 268 -11.44 -9.08 0.57
N LEU A 269 -11.34 -8.44 -0.59
CA LEU A 269 -10.26 -8.67 -1.55
C LEU A 269 -8.90 -8.26 -0.99
N GLN A 270 -8.80 -7.12 -0.30
CA GLN A 270 -7.57 -6.65 0.34
C GLN A 270 -7.11 -7.61 1.44
N LYS A 271 -8.06 -8.12 2.25
CA LYS A 271 -7.78 -9.15 3.24
C LYS A 271 -7.24 -10.43 2.59
N ALA A 272 -7.86 -10.90 1.52
CA ALA A 272 -7.44 -12.11 0.80
C ALA A 272 -6.05 -11.95 0.16
N ALA A 273 -5.71 -10.75 -0.30
CA ALA A 273 -4.40 -10.43 -0.89
C ALA A 273 -3.31 -10.15 0.15
N ALA A 274 -3.64 -10.10 1.44
CA ALA A 274 -2.70 -9.76 2.51
C ALA A 274 -1.69 -10.89 2.72
N ARG A 275 -0.40 -10.56 2.70
CA ARG A 275 0.70 -11.47 3.04
C ARG A 275 1.08 -11.40 4.52
N SER A 276 0.68 -10.34 5.21
CA SER A 276 0.88 -10.12 6.65
C SER A 276 -0.41 -10.40 7.43
N LYS A 277 -0.28 -10.79 8.70
CA LYS A 277 -1.42 -10.87 9.63
C LYS A 277 -1.92 -9.50 10.09
N VAL A 278 -1.13 -8.46 9.91
CA VAL A 278 -1.47 -7.11 10.39
C VAL A 278 -2.44 -6.44 9.43
N ILE A 279 -3.58 -6.07 9.97
CA ILE A 279 -4.64 -5.36 9.24
C ILE A 279 -4.90 -4.01 9.90
N ILE A 280 -4.93 -2.96 9.10
CA ILE A 280 -5.28 -1.61 9.50
C ILE A 280 -6.62 -1.26 8.90
N VAL A 281 -7.56 -0.82 9.72
CA VAL A 281 -8.90 -0.35 9.30
C VAL A 281 -9.10 1.06 9.84
N ASP A 282 -9.07 2.04 8.96
CA ASP A 282 -9.36 3.42 9.36
C ASP A 282 -10.83 3.73 9.06
N GLU A 283 -11.50 4.41 10.03
CA GLU A 283 -12.91 4.79 9.91
C GLU A 283 -13.82 3.61 9.49
N ALA A 284 -13.82 2.53 10.26
CA ALA A 284 -14.56 1.29 9.95
C ALA A 284 -16.06 1.54 9.70
N GLU A 285 -16.62 2.58 10.33
CA GLU A 285 -18.03 3.00 10.22
C GLU A 285 -18.35 3.77 8.92
N TYR A 286 -17.35 4.32 8.23
CA TYR A 286 -17.58 5.21 7.09
C TYR A 286 -18.30 4.49 5.94
N GLY A 287 -19.46 4.98 5.58
CA GLY A 287 -20.28 4.47 4.47
C GLY A 287 -20.86 3.07 4.68
N LEU A 288 -20.81 2.55 5.91
CA LEU A 288 -21.40 1.25 6.27
C LEU A 288 -22.57 1.40 7.25
N GLU A 289 -23.66 0.67 6.98
CA GLU A 289 -24.75 0.49 7.92
C GLU A 289 -24.31 -0.41 9.10
N PRO A 290 -24.91 -0.29 10.29
CA PRO A 290 -24.50 -1.04 11.50
C PRO A 290 -24.37 -2.56 11.29
N TYR A 291 -25.27 -3.18 10.53
CA TYR A 291 -25.20 -4.61 10.25
C TYR A 291 -23.98 -4.98 9.38
N ARG A 292 -23.57 -4.09 8.47
CA ARG A 292 -22.39 -4.28 7.62
C ARG A 292 -21.09 -4.09 8.39
N ILE A 293 -21.06 -3.15 9.34
CA ILE A 293 -19.95 -3.00 10.29
C ILE A 293 -19.79 -4.30 11.07
N THR A 294 -20.88 -4.82 11.62
CA THR A 294 -20.86 -6.10 12.36
C THR A 294 -20.35 -7.24 11.49
N ARG A 295 -20.76 -7.30 10.22
CA ARG A 295 -20.28 -8.32 9.27
C ARG A 295 -18.80 -8.17 9.00
N LEU A 296 -18.30 -6.95 8.75
CA LEU A 296 -16.87 -6.67 8.56
C LEU A 296 -16.06 -7.10 9.78
N LEU A 297 -16.50 -6.75 10.99
CA LEU A 297 -15.81 -7.11 12.23
C LEU A 297 -15.75 -8.63 12.43
N ASN A 298 -16.84 -9.35 12.15
CA ASN A 298 -16.86 -10.81 12.23
C ASN A 298 -15.90 -11.45 11.23
N GLU A 299 -15.85 -10.95 9.99
CA GLU A 299 -14.89 -11.40 8.96
C GLU A 299 -13.43 -11.12 9.35
N LEU A 300 -13.19 -10.09 10.14
CA LEU A 300 -11.86 -9.77 10.69
C LEU A 300 -11.51 -10.60 11.95
N GLY A 301 -12.42 -11.47 12.42
CA GLY A 301 -12.17 -12.34 13.56
C GLY A 301 -12.48 -11.72 14.92
N SER A 302 -13.38 -10.73 15.01
CA SER A 302 -13.70 -10.04 16.27
C SER A 302 -14.24 -10.96 17.37
N LYS A 303 -14.78 -12.13 17.02
CA LYS A 303 -15.33 -13.12 17.94
C LYS A 303 -14.42 -14.34 18.15
N GLU A 304 -13.27 -14.37 17.50
CA GLU A 304 -12.33 -15.49 17.61
C GLU A 304 -11.56 -15.41 18.92
N THR A 305 -11.48 -16.52 19.64
CA THR A 305 -10.66 -16.65 20.87
C THR A 305 -9.17 -16.65 20.54
N ASN A 306 -8.80 -17.23 19.40
CA ASN A 306 -7.44 -17.22 18.87
C ASN A 306 -7.43 -16.52 17.51
N PRO A 307 -7.31 -15.20 17.50
CA PRO A 307 -7.39 -14.44 16.26
C PRO A 307 -6.23 -14.80 15.33
N THR A 308 -6.58 -15.09 14.07
CA THR A 308 -5.59 -15.39 13.03
C THR A 308 -4.94 -14.12 12.49
N GLN A 309 -5.49 -12.96 12.81
CA GLN A 309 -5.07 -11.64 12.34
C GLN A 309 -4.95 -10.66 13.51
N GLN A 310 -4.02 -9.71 13.39
CA GLN A 310 -3.90 -8.59 14.31
C GLN A 310 -4.50 -7.35 13.64
N VAL A 311 -5.58 -6.85 14.21
CA VAL A 311 -6.39 -5.75 13.65
C VAL A 311 -6.17 -4.49 14.47
N PHE A 312 -5.91 -3.39 13.78
CA PHE A 312 -5.83 -2.02 14.32
C PHE A 312 -6.92 -1.18 13.68
N MET A 313 -7.83 -0.61 14.48
CA MET A 313 -8.94 0.18 13.97
C MET A 313 -9.31 1.34 14.89
#